data_511d09a34007d39b929dede4e8138c24
#
_entry.id   511d09a34007d39b929dede4e8138c24
#
_cell.length_a   1.000
_cell.length_b   1.000
_cell.length_c   1.000
_cell.angle_alpha   90.00
_cell.angle_beta   90.00
_cell.angle_gamma   90.00
#
_symmetry.space_group_name_H-M   'P 1'
#
loop_
_entity.id
_entity.type
_entity.pdbx_description
1 polymer ?
#
loop_
_entity_poly.entity_id
_entity_poly.type
_entity_poly.pdbx_seq_one_letter_code
_entity_poly.pdbx_strand_id
1 'polypeptide(L)'
;MRICLVLEGCYPYVHGGVSTWMHSYIEAMKEHEFVLWVIGAKAEDRGKFVYDLPSNVVEVHEVFLDDALRLSGERAQVSFAEEELRSLRELVNLGSPDWDVLFNLFHTKGVHPLSFLQSREFIDLFTQICMEEYPYVAYADAFHTVRSMLLPVLYLMGSEVPEAQIYHAISTGYGGLLACLGGSINHAPVLLTEHGIYTREREEEIISAEWVLPAFRPRWIRFFYMLSEQIYQRAWRITSLFGRARLIQIGMGLPPTPARLFPTAFNTNVFAIFH
;
A
#
# COMPACT_ATOMS: atom_id res chain seq x y z
N MET A 1 18.09 14.82 7.68
CA MET A 1 17.06 14.65 6.64
C MET A 1 15.75 14.26 7.32
N ARG A 2 14.63 14.59 6.70
CA ARG A 2 13.30 14.16 7.16
C ARG A 2 12.85 12.94 6.34
N ILE A 3 12.66 11.82 7.02
CA ILE A 3 12.36 10.51 6.44
C ILE A 3 10.97 10.07 6.90
N CYS A 4 10.07 9.79 5.96
CA CYS A 4 8.77 9.22 6.26
C CYS A 4 8.87 7.69 6.20
N LEU A 5 8.63 7.03 7.33
CA LEU A 5 8.53 5.58 7.44
C LEU A 5 7.08 5.17 7.25
N VAL A 6 6.80 4.41 6.20
CA VAL A 6 5.44 3.92 5.91
C VAL A 6 5.30 2.49 6.43
N LEU A 7 4.40 2.32 7.40
CA LEU A 7 4.30 1.15 8.26
C LEU A 7 2.88 0.57 8.19
N GLU A 8 2.75 -0.71 7.91
CA GLU A 8 1.47 -1.41 7.82
C GLU A 8 1.37 -2.49 8.90
N GLY A 9 0.42 -2.35 9.82
CA GLY A 9 0.06 -3.38 10.80
C GLY A 9 1.14 -3.78 11.81
N CYS A 10 2.17 -2.94 12.03
CA CYS A 10 3.31 -3.27 12.88
C CYS A 10 3.63 -2.14 13.89
N TYR A 11 4.84 -1.58 13.85
CA TYR A 11 5.28 -0.47 14.69
C TYR A 11 4.39 0.78 14.47
N PRO A 12 4.00 1.51 15.50
CA PRO A 12 4.32 1.32 16.92
C PRO A 12 3.25 0.56 17.72
N TYR A 13 2.32 -0.15 17.09
CA TYR A 13 1.16 -0.77 17.76
C TYR A 13 1.38 -2.19 18.26
N VAL A 14 2.30 -2.94 17.63
CA VAL A 14 2.45 -4.37 17.88
C VAL A 14 3.91 -4.70 18.18
N HIS A 15 4.15 -5.45 19.26
CA HIS A 15 5.47 -6.04 19.52
C HIS A 15 5.77 -7.15 18.51
N GLY A 16 6.97 -7.15 17.94
CA GLY A 16 7.39 -8.17 16.96
C GLY A 16 8.76 -7.88 16.37
N GLY A 17 9.28 -8.80 15.57
CA GLY A 17 10.60 -8.68 14.98
C GLY A 17 10.77 -7.43 14.12
N VAL A 18 9.80 -7.16 13.23
CA VAL A 18 9.79 -5.96 12.38
C VAL A 18 9.70 -4.69 13.21
N SER A 19 8.83 -4.67 14.22
CA SER A 19 8.66 -3.50 15.10
C SER A 19 9.91 -3.23 15.94
N THR A 20 10.55 -4.26 16.48
CA THR A 20 11.81 -4.12 17.22
C THR A 20 12.93 -3.62 16.32
N TRP A 21 13.03 -4.15 15.09
CA TRP A 21 14.00 -3.69 14.10
C TRP A 21 13.77 -2.22 13.76
N MET A 22 12.53 -1.82 13.54
CA MET A 22 12.16 -0.44 13.21
C MET A 22 12.51 0.52 14.35
N HIS A 23 12.19 0.15 15.59
CA HIS A 23 12.55 0.95 16.76
C HIS A 23 14.06 1.17 16.85
N SER A 24 14.85 0.09 16.72
CA SER A 24 16.31 0.16 16.73
C SER A 24 16.87 0.96 15.54
N TYR A 25 16.25 0.87 14.36
CA TYR A 25 16.60 1.63 13.18
C TYR A 25 16.47 3.14 13.41
N ILE A 26 15.34 3.59 14.00
CA ILE A 26 15.11 4.99 14.32
C ILE A 26 16.11 5.47 15.38
N GLU A 27 16.32 4.68 16.45
CA GLU A 27 17.28 5.03 17.53
C GLU A 27 18.73 5.13 17.05
N ALA A 28 19.11 4.33 16.05
CA ALA A 28 20.47 4.33 15.51
C ALA A 28 20.75 5.54 14.61
N MET A 29 19.71 6.19 14.07
CA MET A 29 19.82 7.30 13.10
C MET A 29 19.36 8.63 13.72
N LYS A 30 19.94 8.99 14.86
CA LYS A 30 19.58 10.18 15.64
C LYS A 30 19.75 11.52 14.93
N GLU A 31 20.58 11.55 13.90
CA GLU A 31 20.82 12.72 13.05
C GLU A 31 19.72 13.00 12.03
N HIS A 32 18.72 12.10 11.94
CA HIS A 32 17.58 12.23 11.04
C HIS A 32 16.29 12.41 11.83
N GLU A 33 15.37 13.17 11.25
CA GLU A 33 13.99 13.29 11.74
C GLU A 33 13.13 12.23 11.05
N PHE A 34 12.30 11.55 11.82
CA PHE A 34 11.37 10.57 11.32
C PHE A 34 9.93 11.02 11.45
N VAL A 35 9.18 10.85 10.38
CA VAL A 35 7.73 10.91 10.35
C VAL A 35 7.20 9.49 10.21
N LEU A 36 6.31 9.05 11.08
CA LEU A 36 5.67 7.76 10.95
C LEU A 36 4.34 7.93 10.21
N TRP A 37 4.17 7.24 9.10
CA TRP A 37 2.90 7.15 8.37
C TRP A 37 2.38 5.73 8.51
N VAL A 38 1.43 5.57 9.41
CA VAL A 38 1.04 4.25 9.91
C VAL A 38 -0.33 3.87 9.39
N ILE A 39 -0.45 2.67 8.83
CA ILE A 39 -1.68 2.07 8.36
C ILE A 39 -2.13 1.04 9.40
N GLY A 40 -3.25 1.31 10.06
CA GLY A 40 -3.90 0.40 11.00
C GLY A 40 -5.17 -0.21 10.42
N ALA A 41 -5.61 -1.33 10.97
CA ALA A 41 -6.86 -1.97 10.56
C ALA A 41 -8.09 -1.24 11.13
N LYS A 42 -8.03 -0.86 12.41
CA LYS A 42 -9.17 -0.31 13.17
C LYS A 42 -8.86 1.05 13.79
N ALA A 43 -9.73 2.02 13.57
CA ALA A 43 -9.60 3.36 14.13
C ALA A 43 -9.64 3.41 15.66
N GLU A 44 -10.19 2.37 16.31
CA GLU A 44 -10.17 2.25 17.78
C GLU A 44 -8.75 2.14 18.35
N ASP A 45 -7.77 1.72 17.55
CA ASP A 45 -6.38 1.57 17.98
C ASP A 45 -5.59 2.88 17.89
N ARG A 46 -6.21 3.97 17.42
CA ARG A 46 -5.57 5.27 17.28
C ARG A 46 -4.89 5.72 18.57
N GLY A 47 -3.59 6.07 18.46
CA GLY A 47 -2.76 6.54 19.56
C GLY A 47 -2.39 5.49 20.62
N LYS A 48 -2.77 4.21 20.45
CA LYS A 48 -2.47 3.14 21.41
C LYS A 48 -1.10 2.51 21.14
N PHE A 49 -0.05 3.31 21.20
CA PHE A 49 1.30 2.85 20.97
C PHE A 49 1.81 1.96 22.10
N VAL A 50 2.48 0.86 21.76
CA VAL A 50 3.12 -0.06 22.71
C VAL A 50 4.62 0.20 22.86
N TYR A 51 5.15 1.14 22.08
CA TYR A 51 6.53 1.62 22.16
C TYR A 51 6.58 3.07 22.62
N ASP A 52 7.56 3.41 23.46
CA ASP A 52 7.95 4.80 23.69
C ASP A 52 8.68 5.30 22.45
N LEU A 53 8.13 6.31 21.79
CA LEU A 53 8.71 6.79 20.54
C LEU A 53 10.03 7.51 20.79
N PRO A 54 11.11 7.19 20.03
CA PRO A 54 12.38 7.91 20.10
C PRO A 54 12.21 9.41 19.83
N SER A 55 13.04 10.24 20.44
CA SER A 55 12.95 11.72 20.39
C SER A 55 13.11 12.32 18.98
N ASN A 56 13.66 11.57 18.04
CA ASN A 56 13.79 11.94 16.63
C ASN A 56 12.58 11.53 15.76
N VAL A 57 11.55 10.92 16.35
CA VAL A 57 10.21 10.83 15.73
C VAL A 57 9.49 12.15 16.00
N VAL A 58 9.31 12.94 14.96
CA VAL A 58 8.75 14.31 15.06
C VAL A 58 7.25 14.38 14.80
N GLU A 59 6.70 13.44 14.03
CA GLU A 59 5.28 13.37 13.68
C GLU A 59 4.83 11.91 13.53
N VAL A 60 3.52 11.68 13.78
CA VAL A 60 2.85 10.41 13.51
C VAL A 60 1.54 10.69 12.79
N HIS A 61 1.41 10.19 11.58
CA HIS A 61 0.19 10.23 10.77
C HIS A 61 -0.43 8.83 10.76
N GLU A 62 -1.64 8.73 11.27
CA GLU A 62 -2.35 7.46 11.44
C GLU A 62 -3.52 7.38 10.45
N VAL A 63 -3.55 6.35 9.62
CA VAL A 63 -4.64 6.07 8.67
C VAL A 63 -5.20 4.69 8.97
N PHE A 64 -6.52 4.57 9.09
CA PHE A 64 -7.17 3.31 9.43
C PHE A 64 -8.07 2.82 8.31
N LEU A 65 -7.93 1.54 7.94
CA LEU A 65 -8.66 0.98 6.80
C LEU A 65 -10.17 0.90 7.06
N ASP A 66 -10.61 0.77 8.31
CA ASP A 66 -12.03 0.76 8.65
C ASP A 66 -12.69 2.15 8.54
N ASP A 67 -11.91 3.25 8.54
CA ASP A 67 -12.43 4.59 8.24
C ASP A 67 -12.95 4.67 6.79
N ALA A 68 -12.38 3.88 5.88
CA ALA A 68 -12.91 3.76 4.52
C ALA A 68 -14.36 3.25 4.47
N LEU A 69 -14.74 2.37 5.42
CA LEU A 69 -16.10 1.83 5.50
C LEU A 69 -17.12 2.86 6.02
N ARG A 70 -16.63 3.89 6.71
CA ARG A 70 -17.43 4.98 7.29
C ARG A 70 -17.54 6.18 6.35
N LEU A 71 -16.91 6.12 5.18
CA LEU A 71 -17.00 7.20 4.20
C LEU A 71 -18.47 7.47 3.88
N SER A 72 -18.86 8.71 4.08
CA SER A 72 -20.16 9.26 3.69
C SER A 72 -19.91 10.55 2.93
N GLY A 73 -20.75 10.88 1.99
CA GLY A 73 -20.61 12.12 1.24
C GLY A 73 -21.72 12.27 0.22
N GLU A 74 -21.96 13.48 -0.23
CA GLU A 74 -22.86 13.76 -1.33
C GLU A 74 -22.28 13.13 -2.60
N ARG A 75 -23.17 12.56 -3.41
CA ARG A 75 -22.86 11.99 -4.72
C ARG A 75 -22.53 13.13 -5.67
N ALA A 76 -21.27 13.54 -5.71
CA ALA A 76 -20.83 14.45 -6.77
C ALA A 76 -20.81 13.66 -8.09
N GLN A 77 -21.48 14.20 -9.10
CA GLN A 77 -21.33 13.69 -10.45
C GLN A 77 -19.94 14.05 -10.92
N VAL A 78 -19.10 13.03 -11.14
CA VAL A 78 -17.71 13.20 -11.58
C VAL A 78 -17.63 12.85 -13.06
N SER A 79 -16.95 13.68 -13.82
CA SER A 79 -16.57 13.40 -15.20
C SER A 79 -15.08 13.05 -15.21
N PHE A 80 -14.74 11.93 -15.82
CA PHE A 80 -13.37 11.45 -15.93
C PHE A 80 -12.80 11.72 -17.32
N ALA A 81 -11.54 12.13 -17.39
CA ALA A 81 -10.80 12.18 -18.64
C ALA A 81 -10.54 10.77 -19.19
N GLU A 82 -10.21 10.66 -20.49
CA GLU A 82 -9.99 9.35 -21.11
C GLU A 82 -8.83 8.57 -20.48
N GLU A 83 -7.75 9.25 -20.11
CA GLU A 83 -6.60 8.66 -19.43
C GLU A 83 -6.97 8.17 -18.01
N GLU A 84 -7.79 8.93 -17.29
CA GLU A 84 -8.30 8.54 -15.97
C GLU A 84 -9.18 7.29 -16.06
N LEU A 85 -10.10 7.25 -17.03
CA LEU A 85 -10.95 6.08 -17.29
C LEU A 85 -10.12 4.84 -17.65
N ARG A 86 -9.04 5.02 -18.43
CA ARG A 86 -8.13 3.93 -18.77
C ARG A 86 -7.45 3.38 -17.51
N SER A 87 -6.89 4.26 -16.68
CA SER A 87 -6.21 3.86 -15.44
C SER A 87 -7.18 3.25 -14.42
N LEU A 88 -8.40 3.80 -14.30
CA LEU A 88 -9.46 3.23 -13.45
C LEU A 88 -9.89 1.85 -13.95
N ARG A 89 -9.99 1.65 -15.25
CA ARG A 89 -10.30 0.33 -15.85
C ARG A 89 -9.23 -0.69 -15.53
N GLU A 90 -7.95 -0.31 -15.69
CA GLU A 90 -6.82 -1.17 -15.32
C GLU A 90 -6.82 -1.50 -13.82
N LEU A 91 -7.11 -0.53 -12.95
CA LEU A 91 -7.24 -0.76 -11.52
C LEU A 91 -8.34 -1.77 -11.18
N VAL A 92 -9.53 -1.61 -11.77
CA VAL A 92 -10.67 -2.51 -11.53
C VAL A 92 -10.40 -3.90 -12.09
N ASN A 93 -9.74 -4.02 -13.24
CA ASN A 93 -9.37 -5.30 -13.86
C ASN A 93 -8.11 -5.94 -13.23
N LEU A 94 -7.49 -5.28 -12.24
CA LEU A 94 -6.24 -5.71 -11.60
C LEU A 94 -5.09 -5.88 -12.62
N GLY A 95 -5.05 -4.99 -13.62
CA GLY A 95 -4.03 -4.93 -14.65
C GLY A 95 -2.83 -4.07 -14.25
N SER A 96 -2.45 -3.14 -15.10
CA SER A 96 -1.31 -2.24 -14.90
C SER A 96 -1.76 -0.77 -14.99
N PRO A 97 -2.43 -0.24 -13.96
CA PRO A 97 -2.92 1.14 -13.96
C PRO A 97 -1.75 2.13 -13.97
N ASP A 98 -1.96 3.29 -14.58
CA ASP A 98 -1.08 4.43 -14.40
C ASP A 98 -1.33 5.04 -13.01
N TRP A 99 -0.43 4.72 -12.08
CA TRP A 99 -0.56 5.14 -10.69
C TRP A 99 -0.43 6.64 -10.50
N ASP A 100 0.35 7.36 -11.33
CA ASP A 100 0.47 8.81 -11.22
C ASP A 100 -0.83 9.50 -11.62
N VAL A 101 -1.53 8.97 -12.63
CA VAL A 101 -2.88 9.42 -13.00
C VAL A 101 -3.86 9.19 -11.86
N LEU A 102 -3.82 8.02 -11.20
CA LEU A 102 -4.69 7.71 -10.06
C LEU A 102 -4.36 8.57 -8.83
N PHE A 103 -3.08 8.79 -8.52
CA PHE A 103 -2.65 9.68 -7.44
C PHE A 103 -3.12 11.11 -7.68
N ASN A 104 -2.97 11.63 -8.90
CA ASN A 104 -3.51 12.94 -9.24
C ASN A 104 -5.03 12.99 -9.09
N LEU A 105 -5.74 11.96 -9.53
CA LEU A 105 -7.20 11.90 -9.48
C LEU A 105 -7.74 11.93 -8.04
N PHE A 106 -7.23 11.06 -7.18
CA PHE A 106 -7.77 10.90 -5.82
C PHE A 106 -7.14 11.85 -4.82
N HIS A 107 -5.86 12.17 -4.92
CA HIS A 107 -5.20 13.08 -4.01
C HIS A 107 -5.32 14.53 -4.47
N THR A 108 -4.82 14.87 -5.66
CA THR A 108 -4.70 16.27 -6.09
C THR A 108 -6.05 16.86 -6.52
N LYS A 109 -6.83 16.12 -7.33
CA LYS A 109 -8.20 16.55 -7.72
C LYS A 109 -9.23 16.27 -6.63
N GLY A 110 -8.90 15.44 -5.63
CA GLY A 110 -9.75 15.15 -4.48
C GLY A 110 -11.04 14.41 -4.84
N VAL A 111 -11.03 13.57 -5.87
CA VAL A 111 -12.20 12.76 -6.22
C VAL A 111 -12.53 11.80 -5.08
N HIS A 112 -13.76 11.92 -4.56
CA HIS A 112 -14.19 11.09 -3.45
C HIS A 112 -14.35 9.62 -3.89
N PRO A 113 -13.83 8.62 -3.13
CA PRO A 113 -13.88 7.20 -3.49
C PRO A 113 -15.28 6.70 -3.87
N LEU A 114 -16.31 7.12 -3.12
CA LEU A 114 -17.69 6.72 -3.39
C LEU A 114 -18.24 7.33 -4.67
N SER A 115 -17.77 8.50 -5.11
CA SER A 115 -18.19 9.11 -6.38
C SER A 115 -17.78 8.24 -7.56
N PHE A 116 -16.59 7.62 -7.52
CA PHE A 116 -16.19 6.64 -8.53
C PHE A 116 -16.97 5.34 -8.40
N LEU A 117 -17.02 4.72 -7.20
CA LEU A 117 -17.68 3.41 -7.00
C LEU A 117 -19.21 3.44 -7.24
N GLN A 118 -19.81 4.63 -7.35
CA GLN A 118 -21.22 4.83 -7.67
C GLN A 118 -21.41 5.40 -9.07
N SER A 119 -20.34 5.67 -9.81
CA SER A 119 -20.40 6.19 -11.17
C SER A 119 -20.95 5.13 -12.14
N ARG A 120 -21.50 5.61 -13.26
CA ARG A 120 -21.95 4.74 -14.34
C ARG A 120 -20.79 3.95 -14.93
N GLU A 121 -19.64 4.60 -15.07
CA GLU A 121 -18.41 4.01 -15.62
C GLU A 121 -17.95 2.80 -14.80
N PHE A 122 -17.99 2.91 -13.46
CA PHE A 122 -17.66 1.77 -12.59
C PHE A 122 -18.69 0.65 -12.70
N ILE A 123 -19.97 0.98 -12.66
CA ILE A 123 -21.06 -0.03 -12.72
C ILE A 123 -21.05 -0.78 -14.06
N ASP A 124 -20.86 -0.07 -15.18
CA ASP A 124 -20.79 -0.69 -16.51
C ASP A 124 -19.59 -1.64 -16.60
N LEU A 125 -18.39 -1.19 -16.16
CA LEU A 125 -17.18 -1.99 -16.12
C LEU A 125 -17.32 -3.22 -15.20
N PHE A 126 -17.83 -3.00 -13.99
CA PHE A 126 -18.05 -4.08 -13.03
C PHE A 126 -19.06 -5.12 -13.55
N THR A 127 -20.14 -4.67 -14.21
CA THR A 127 -21.13 -5.56 -14.83
C THR A 127 -20.49 -6.42 -15.90
N GLN A 128 -19.63 -5.85 -16.74
CA GLN A 128 -18.89 -6.60 -17.74
C GLN A 128 -18.02 -7.72 -17.08
N ILE A 129 -17.26 -7.38 -16.03
CA ILE A 129 -16.46 -8.36 -15.30
C ILE A 129 -17.33 -9.48 -14.72
N CYS A 130 -18.50 -9.16 -14.16
CA CYS A 130 -19.42 -10.17 -13.63
C CYS A 130 -19.90 -11.13 -14.72
N MET A 131 -20.24 -10.61 -15.89
CA MET A 131 -20.73 -11.42 -17.01
C MET A 131 -19.64 -12.33 -17.59
N GLU A 132 -18.40 -11.84 -17.68
CA GLU A 132 -17.28 -12.55 -18.30
C GLU A 132 -16.61 -13.54 -17.33
N GLU A 133 -16.33 -13.11 -16.11
CA GLU A 133 -15.51 -13.89 -15.17
C GLU A 133 -16.34 -14.62 -14.10
N TYR A 134 -17.53 -14.09 -13.73
CA TYR A 134 -18.31 -14.60 -12.60
C TYR A 134 -19.80 -14.86 -12.93
N PRO A 135 -20.12 -15.53 -14.06
CA PRO A 135 -21.52 -15.66 -14.52
C PRO A 135 -22.42 -16.46 -13.56
N TYR A 136 -21.83 -17.24 -12.63
CA TYR A 136 -22.54 -18.08 -11.66
C TYR A 136 -22.49 -17.55 -10.23
N VAL A 137 -21.94 -16.34 -10.02
CA VAL A 137 -21.86 -15.69 -8.70
C VAL A 137 -22.97 -14.64 -8.61
N ALA A 138 -23.60 -14.54 -7.44
CA ALA A 138 -24.58 -13.48 -7.22
C ALA A 138 -23.91 -12.09 -7.39
N TYR A 139 -24.56 -11.21 -8.16
CA TYR A 139 -24.05 -9.86 -8.46
C TYR A 139 -23.71 -9.07 -7.19
N ALA A 140 -24.55 -9.20 -6.15
CA ALA A 140 -24.31 -8.52 -4.87
C ALA A 140 -23.01 -9.00 -4.19
N ASP A 141 -22.74 -10.31 -4.20
CA ASP A 141 -21.52 -10.89 -3.59
C ASP A 141 -20.27 -10.44 -4.35
N ALA A 142 -20.34 -10.45 -5.68
CA ALA A 142 -19.29 -9.93 -6.54
C ALA A 142 -19.04 -8.43 -6.28
N PHE A 143 -20.10 -7.64 -6.20
CA PHE A 143 -20.03 -6.20 -5.92
C PHE A 143 -19.38 -5.92 -4.58
N HIS A 144 -19.83 -6.58 -3.51
CA HIS A 144 -19.24 -6.40 -2.18
C HIS A 144 -17.78 -6.80 -2.15
N THR A 145 -17.39 -7.87 -2.83
CA THR A 145 -16.00 -8.31 -2.91
C THR A 145 -15.13 -7.28 -3.63
N VAL A 146 -15.50 -6.86 -4.83
CA VAL A 146 -14.70 -5.88 -5.59
C VAL A 146 -14.64 -4.54 -4.88
N ARG A 147 -15.76 -4.09 -4.29
CA ARG A 147 -15.79 -2.88 -3.48
C ARG A 147 -14.85 -2.98 -2.28
N SER A 148 -14.81 -4.12 -1.58
CA SER A 148 -13.93 -4.30 -0.42
C SER A 148 -12.44 -4.32 -0.78
N MET A 149 -12.07 -4.68 -2.01
CA MET A 149 -10.71 -4.54 -2.52
C MET A 149 -10.37 -3.08 -2.83
N LEU A 150 -11.24 -2.41 -3.59
CA LEU A 150 -10.95 -1.09 -4.15
C LEU A 150 -11.08 0.03 -3.13
N LEU A 151 -12.11 -0.01 -2.26
CA LEU A 151 -12.42 1.09 -1.36
C LEU A 151 -11.26 1.50 -0.45
N PRO A 152 -10.49 0.57 0.19
CA PRO A 152 -9.31 0.93 0.95
C PRO A 152 -8.22 1.61 0.11
N VAL A 153 -7.97 1.13 -1.11
CA VAL A 153 -6.97 1.71 -2.03
C VAL A 153 -7.34 3.14 -2.41
N LEU A 154 -8.60 3.36 -2.82
CA LEU A 154 -9.11 4.68 -3.18
C LEU A 154 -9.06 5.65 -2.00
N TYR A 155 -9.41 5.17 -0.81
CA TYR A 155 -9.35 5.93 0.44
C TYR A 155 -7.92 6.34 0.78
N LEU A 156 -6.98 5.39 0.72
CA LEU A 156 -5.56 5.65 0.99
C LEU A 156 -4.96 6.65 0.00
N MET A 157 -5.31 6.58 -1.29
CA MET A 157 -4.84 7.54 -2.29
C MET A 157 -5.35 8.97 -2.03
N GLY A 158 -6.48 9.13 -1.34
CA GLY A 158 -7.01 10.44 -0.94
C GLY A 158 -6.51 10.93 0.42
N SER A 159 -5.65 10.18 1.12
CA SER A 159 -5.15 10.56 2.45
C SER A 159 -4.16 11.72 2.39
N GLU A 160 -4.02 12.43 3.51
CA GLU A 160 -3.02 13.47 3.67
C GLU A 160 -1.61 12.87 3.58
N VAL A 161 -0.75 13.49 2.77
CA VAL A 161 0.62 13.05 2.55
C VAL A 161 1.56 13.84 3.47
N PRO A 162 2.26 13.19 4.41
CA PRO A 162 3.25 13.86 5.25
C PRO A 162 4.40 14.41 4.41
N GLU A 163 4.88 15.59 4.73
CA GLU A 163 6.03 16.18 4.05
C GLU A 163 7.32 15.47 4.47
N ALA A 164 8.07 14.94 3.50
CA ALA A 164 9.34 14.26 3.73
C ALA A 164 10.27 14.32 2.50
N GLN A 165 11.56 14.14 2.74
CA GLN A 165 12.58 14.09 1.69
C GLN A 165 12.80 12.67 1.13
N ILE A 166 12.35 11.66 1.87
CA ILE A 166 12.42 10.23 1.50
C ILE A 166 11.18 9.54 2.06
N TYR A 167 10.59 8.63 1.27
CA TYR A 167 9.54 7.74 1.72
C TYR A 167 10.07 6.31 1.76
N HIS A 168 10.08 5.70 2.94
CA HIS A 168 10.63 4.37 3.16
C HIS A 168 9.53 3.40 3.61
N ALA A 169 9.08 2.54 2.71
CA ALA A 169 8.13 1.48 3.00
C ALA A 169 8.84 0.25 3.59
N ILE A 170 8.18 -0.40 4.56
CA ILE A 170 8.68 -1.61 5.21
C ILE A 170 7.98 -2.87 4.67
N SER A 171 6.93 -2.68 3.90
CA SER A 171 6.22 -3.72 3.16
C SER A 171 5.82 -3.19 1.79
N THR A 172 5.46 -4.07 0.89
CA THR A 172 4.73 -3.74 -0.33
C THR A 172 3.25 -3.47 -0.01
N GLY A 173 2.28 -3.83 -0.83
CA GLY A 173 0.86 -3.69 -0.50
C GLY A 173 0.43 -2.25 -0.23
N TYR A 174 -0.33 -2.03 0.83
CA TYR A 174 -0.83 -0.70 1.20
C TYR A 174 0.30 0.24 1.64
N GLY A 175 1.31 -0.28 2.34
CA GLY A 175 2.51 0.47 2.73
C GLY A 175 3.26 0.97 1.50
N GLY A 176 3.46 0.10 0.51
CA GLY A 176 4.06 0.44 -0.77
C GLY A 176 3.26 1.48 -1.54
N LEU A 177 1.92 1.37 -1.54
CA LEU A 177 1.02 2.32 -2.19
C LEU A 177 1.20 3.74 -1.62
N LEU A 178 1.18 3.89 -0.29
CA LEU A 178 1.36 5.19 0.35
C LEU A 178 2.76 5.77 0.14
N ALA A 179 3.80 4.93 0.21
CA ALA A 179 5.16 5.40 -0.07
C ALA A 179 5.30 5.93 -1.49
N CYS A 180 4.69 5.26 -2.47
CA CYS A 180 4.68 5.73 -3.86
C CYS A 180 3.83 6.98 -4.06
N LEU A 181 2.69 7.10 -3.36
CA LEU A 181 1.89 8.33 -3.33
C LEU A 181 2.75 9.50 -2.82
N GLY A 182 3.38 9.33 -1.64
CA GLY A 182 4.23 10.36 -1.06
C GLY A 182 5.39 10.75 -1.96
N GLY A 183 6.07 9.75 -2.55
CA GLY A 183 7.14 9.99 -3.52
C GLY A 183 6.70 10.74 -4.76
N SER A 184 5.49 10.45 -5.28
CA SER A 184 4.92 11.14 -6.45
C SER A 184 4.56 12.59 -6.11
N ILE A 185 3.86 12.83 -5.00
CA ILE A 185 3.37 14.16 -4.61
C ILE A 185 4.52 15.09 -4.22
N ASN A 186 5.51 14.62 -3.46
CA ASN A 186 6.63 15.43 -2.98
C ASN A 186 7.90 15.32 -3.84
N HIS A 187 7.84 14.63 -4.98
CA HIS A 187 8.97 14.39 -5.87
C HIS A 187 10.19 13.83 -5.13
N ALA A 188 9.95 12.93 -4.18
CA ALA A 188 10.95 12.35 -3.30
C ALA A 188 11.23 10.87 -3.65
N PRO A 189 12.47 10.38 -3.42
CA PRO A 189 12.80 8.99 -3.65
C PRO A 189 12.03 8.07 -2.70
N VAL A 190 11.64 6.90 -3.23
CA VAL A 190 10.98 5.83 -2.50
C VAL A 190 11.97 4.71 -2.23
N LEU A 191 12.05 4.26 -0.98
CA LEU A 191 12.81 3.10 -0.55
C LEU A 191 11.86 1.98 -0.13
N LEU A 192 12.28 0.75 -0.32
CA LEU A 192 11.58 -0.43 0.19
C LEU A 192 12.54 -1.32 0.95
N THR A 193 12.19 -1.67 2.19
CA THR A 193 12.82 -2.77 2.94
C THR A 193 11.76 -3.83 3.20
N GLU A 194 11.82 -4.95 2.51
CA GLU A 194 10.83 -6.01 2.64
C GLU A 194 11.34 -7.10 3.60
N HIS A 195 10.66 -7.26 4.74
CA HIS A 195 11.03 -8.20 5.81
C HIS A 195 10.55 -9.63 5.57
N GLY A 196 9.47 -9.80 4.86
CA GLY A 196 8.91 -11.06 4.35
C GLY A 196 8.58 -10.89 2.88
N ILE A 197 7.98 -11.90 2.25
CA ILE A 197 7.42 -11.75 0.91
C ILE A 197 5.92 -11.51 1.07
N TYR A 198 5.54 -10.23 1.09
CA TYR A 198 4.18 -9.77 1.37
C TYR A 198 3.11 -10.48 0.54
N THR A 199 3.32 -10.59 -0.77
CA THR A 199 2.38 -11.26 -1.67
C THR A 199 2.16 -12.70 -1.29
N ARG A 200 3.21 -13.39 -0.86
CA ARG A 200 3.14 -14.80 -0.46
C ARG A 200 2.40 -14.98 0.86
N GLU A 201 2.65 -14.09 1.81
CA GLU A 201 1.93 -14.07 3.09
C GLU A 201 0.44 -13.80 2.87
N ARG A 202 0.10 -12.83 2.00
CA ARG A 202 -1.29 -12.56 1.61
C ARG A 202 -1.93 -13.73 0.86
N GLU A 203 -1.21 -14.40 -0.02
CA GLU A 203 -1.71 -15.58 -0.73
C GLU A 203 -2.08 -16.70 0.25
N GLU A 204 -1.19 -17.04 1.18
CA GLU A 204 -1.43 -18.06 2.21
C GLU A 204 -2.64 -17.69 3.09
N GLU A 205 -2.77 -16.42 3.47
CA GLU A 205 -3.89 -15.90 4.24
C GLU A 205 -5.20 -15.99 3.45
N ILE A 206 -5.24 -15.57 2.18
CA ILE A 206 -6.44 -15.61 1.34
C ILE A 206 -6.89 -17.04 1.05
N ILE A 207 -5.95 -17.97 0.85
CA ILE A 207 -6.29 -19.37 0.62
C ILE A 207 -6.98 -19.98 1.85
N SER A 208 -6.54 -19.63 3.05
CA SER A 208 -7.09 -20.13 4.31
C SER A 208 -8.28 -19.34 4.86
N ALA A 209 -8.56 -18.16 4.31
CA ALA A 209 -9.60 -17.28 4.81
C ALA A 209 -11.03 -17.83 4.52
N GLU A 210 -11.82 -18.01 5.57
CA GLU A 210 -13.22 -18.44 5.47
C GLU A 210 -14.14 -17.35 4.90
N TRP A 211 -13.80 -16.07 5.13
CA TRP A 211 -14.59 -14.94 4.66
C TRP A 211 -14.44 -14.66 3.15
N VAL A 212 -13.44 -15.25 2.51
CA VAL A 212 -13.21 -15.10 1.07
C VAL A 212 -13.98 -16.17 0.31
N LEU A 213 -14.94 -15.76 -0.51
CA LEU A 213 -15.62 -16.66 -1.43
C LEU A 213 -14.60 -17.35 -2.34
N PRO A 214 -14.61 -18.68 -2.47
CA PRO A 214 -13.61 -19.43 -3.25
C PRO A 214 -13.41 -18.90 -4.67
N ALA A 215 -14.47 -18.46 -5.34
CA ALA A 215 -14.43 -17.91 -6.70
C ALA A 215 -13.57 -16.62 -6.79
N PHE A 216 -13.42 -15.88 -5.69
CA PHE A 216 -12.68 -14.61 -5.65
C PHE A 216 -11.26 -14.72 -5.07
N ARG A 217 -10.82 -15.90 -4.62
CA ARG A 217 -9.45 -16.08 -4.11
C ARG A 217 -8.38 -15.69 -5.13
N PRO A 218 -8.46 -16.12 -6.40
CA PRO A 218 -7.48 -15.70 -7.42
C PRO A 218 -7.45 -14.18 -7.61
N ARG A 219 -8.63 -13.53 -7.55
CA ARG A 219 -8.75 -12.08 -7.71
C ARG A 219 -8.12 -11.32 -6.53
N TRP A 220 -8.34 -11.77 -5.29
CA TRP A 220 -7.67 -11.22 -4.10
C TRP A 220 -6.15 -11.36 -4.17
N ILE A 221 -5.66 -12.52 -4.59
CA ILE A 221 -4.22 -12.77 -4.76
C ILE A 221 -3.66 -11.80 -5.82
N ARG A 222 -4.29 -11.72 -7.00
CA ARG A 222 -3.86 -10.80 -8.06
C ARG A 222 -3.89 -9.34 -7.61
N PHE A 223 -4.86 -8.95 -6.82
CA PHE A 223 -4.95 -7.60 -6.24
C PHE A 223 -3.70 -7.25 -5.42
N PHE A 224 -3.26 -8.12 -4.52
CA PHE A 224 -2.05 -7.88 -3.73
C PHE A 224 -0.77 -7.93 -4.57
N TYR A 225 -0.74 -8.75 -5.62
CA TYR A 225 0.36 -8.73 -6.58
C TYR A 225 0.44 -7.39 -7.33
N MET A 226 -0.68 -6.87 -7.82
CA MET A 226 -0.76 -5.57 -8.49
C MET A 226 -0.25 -4.43 -7.58
N LEU A 227 -0.65 -4.41 -6.30
CA LEU A 227 -0.16 -3.42 -5.33
C LEU A 227 1.35 -3.55 -5.07
N SER A 228 1.90 -4.77 -5.10
CA SER A 228 3.33 -4.99 -4.87
C SER A 228 4.16 -4.68 -6.11
N GLU A 229 3.68 -5.00 -7.30
CA GLU A 229 4.34 -4.72 -8.56
C GLU A 229 4.66 -3.23 -8.71
N GLN A 230 3.75 -2.34 -8.30
CA GLN A 230 3.94 -0.90 -8.45
C GLN A 230 5.14 -0.36 -7.66
N ILE A 231 5.32 -0.75 -6.40
CA ILE A 231 6.47 -0.28 -5.62
C ILE A 231 7.78 -0.90 -6.10
N TYR A 232 7.76 -2.14 -6.57
CA TYR A 232 8.96 -2.76 -7.17
C TYR A 232 9.46 -2.00 -8.40
N GLN A 233 8.55 -1.43 -9.19
CA GLN A 233 8.89 -0.65 -10.37
C GLN A 233 9.33 0.79 -10.04
N ARG A 234 8.83 1.37 -8.94
CA ARG A 234 8.98 2.79 -8.59
C ARG A 234 10.05 3.06 -7.54
N ALA A 235 10.40 2.06 -6.72
CA ALA A 235 11.40 2.25 -5.67
C ALA A 235 12.79 2.54 -6.25
N TRP A 236 13.42 3.61 -5.76
CA TRP A 236 14.80 3.96 -6.11
C TRP A 236 15.79 2.91 -5.60
N ARG A 237 15.52 2.33 -4.42
CA ARG A 237 16.30 1.22 -3.84
C ARG A 237 15.37 0.24 -3.15
N ILE A 238 15.73 -1.04 -3.25
CA ILE A 238 15.03 -2.13 -2.57
C ILE A 238 16.07 -2.91 -1.78
N THR A 239 15.76 -3.16 -0.51
CA THR A 239 16.57 -4.01 0.35
C THR A 239 15.82 -5.30 0.64
N SER A 240 16.51 -6.42 0.46
CA SER A 240 16.00 -7.76 0.74
C SER A 240 16.81 -8.37 1.86
N LEU A 241 16.17 -9.09 2.78
CA LEU A 241 16.83 -9.65 3.95
C LEU A 241 17.77 -10.81 3.63
N PHE A 242 17.49 -11.55 2.56
CA PHE A 242 18.28 -12.74 2.18
C PHE A 242 18.15 -13.01 0.67
N GLY A 243 19.17 -13.69 0.12
CA GLY A 243 19.28 -13.90 -1.33
C GLY A 243 18.10 -14.61 -1.99
N ARG A 244 17.45 -15.55 -1.26
CA ARG A 244 16.26 -16.25 -1.76
C ARG A 244 15.04 -15.33 -1.89
N ALA A 245 14.86 -14.38 -0.97
CA ALA A 245 13.81 -13.36 -1.07
C ALA A 245 13.98 -12.54 -2.35
N ARG A 246 15.21 -12.09 -2.64
CA ARG A 246 15.53 -11.36 -3.86
C ARG A 246 15.15 -12.12 -5.14
N LEU A 247 15.43 -13.43 -5.20
CA LEU A 247 15.07 -14.24 -6.37
C LEU A 247 13.55 -14.33 -6.57
N ILE A 248 12.79 -14.44 -5.49
CA ILE A 248 11.33 -14.42 -5.53
C ILE A 248 10.82 -13.06 -5.99
N GLN A 249 11.35 -11.97 -5.44
CA GLN A 249 11.01 -10.61 -5.83
C GLN A 249 11.26 -10.34 -7.33
N ILE A 250 12.39 -10.82 -7.86
CA ILE A 250 12.68 -10.74 -9.32
C ILE A 250 11.61 -11.50 -10.13
N GLY A 251 11.21 -12.68 -9.67
CA GLY A 251 10.12 -13.45 -10.29
C GLY A 251 8.75 -12.75 -10.25
N MET A 252 8.57 -11.77 -9.35
CA MET A 252 7.36 -10.96 -9.18
C MET A 252 7.46 -9.57 -9.83
N GLY A 253 8.42 -9.34 -10.72
CA GLY A 253 8.54 -8.08 -11.47
C GLY A 253 9.58 -7.10 -10.95
N LEU A 254 10.37 -7.46 -9.90
CA LEU A 254 11.50 -6.64 -9.49
C LEU A 254 12.56 -6.60 -10.60
N PRO A 255 12.98 -5.41 -11.08
CA PRO A 255 14.09 -5.30 -12.00
C PRO A 255 15.38 -5.92 -11.40
N PRO A 256 16.20 -6.63 -12.18
CA PRO A 256 17.37 -7.36 -11.65
C PRO A 256 18.44 -6.49 -10.99
N THR A 257 18.43 -5.18 -11.22
CA THR A 257 19.55 -4.27 -10.92
C THR A 257 19.45 -3.39 -9.67
N PRO A 258 18.29 -3.02 -9.08
CA PRO A 258 18.28 -2.08 -7.95
C PRO A 258 18.35 -2.72 -6.57
N ALA A 259 18.21 -4.05 -6.44
CA ALA A 259 18.12 -4.69 -5.12
C ALA A 259 19.51 -4.93 -4.50
N ARG A 260 19.79 -4.33 -3.34
CA ARG A 260 20.92 -4.69 -2.50
C ARG A 260 20.49 -5.69 -1.43
N LEU A 261 21.31 -6.72 -1.21
CA LEU A 261 21.14 -7.65 -0.10
C LEU A 261 21.73 -7.03 1.17
N PHE A 262 20.91 -6.93 2.21
CA PHE A 262 21.37 -6.61 3.55
C PHE A 262 20.99 -7.77 4.47
N PRO A 263 21.99 -8.50 5.03
CA PRO A 263 21.70 -9.52 6.04
C PRO A 263 21.10 -8.85 7.28
N THR A 264 19.95 -9.28 7.70
CA THR A 264 19.20 -8.72 8.84
C THR A 264 19.73 -9.05 10.22
N ALA A 265 20.74 -9.88 10.34
CA ALA A 265 21.33 -10.15 11.63
C ALA A 265 22.05 -8.88 12.12
N PHE A 266 21.36 -8.04 12.90
CA PHE A 266 21.94 -7.01 13.80
C PHE A 266 23.24 -6.32 13.31
N ASN A 267 23.44 -6.21 12.00
CA ASN A 267 24.64 -5.68 11.43
C ASN A 267 24.43 -4.19 11.15
N THR A 268 25.15 -3.34 11.86
CA THR A 268 25.16 -1.88 11.75
C THR A 268 25.38 -1.34 10.33
N ASN A 269 25.74 -2.20 9.36
CA ASN A 269 25.92 -1.84 7.96
C ASN A 269 24.61 -1.57 7.18
N VAL A 270 23.43 -1.83 7.76
CA VAL A 270 22.12 -1.42 7.17
C VAL A 270 22.04 0.12 7.11
N PHE A 271 22.76 0.81 7.99
CA PHE A 271 22.80 2.27 8.06
C PHE A 271 23.64 2.94 6.94
N ALA A 272 24.41 2.15 6.19
CA ALA A 272 25.23 2.66 5.07
C ALA A 272 24.41 3.01 3.79
N ILE A 273 23.09 2.94 3.83
CA ILE A 273 22.23 3.31 2.69
C ILE A 273 22.23 4.83 2.46
N PHE A 274 22.59 5.61 3.48
CA PHE A 274 22.49 7.07 3.49
C PHE A 274 23.85 7.80 3.40
N HIS A 275 24.95 7.08 3.20
CA HIS A 275 26.30 7.64 2.98
C HIS A 275 26.80 7.44 1.55
#